data_f79cecf5b5c298e9c7edaa8e85d0816a
#
_entry.id   f79cecf5b5c298e9c7edaa8e85d0816a
#
_cell.length_a   1.000
_cell.length_b   1.000
_cell.length_c   1.000
_cell.angle_alpha   90.00
_cell.angle_beta   90.00
_cell.angle_gamma   90.00
#
_symmetry.space_group_name_H-M   'P 1'
#
loop_
_entity.id
_entity.type
_entity.pdbx_description
1 polymer ?
#
loop_
_entity_poly.entity_id
_entity_poly.type
_entity_poly.pdbx_seq_one_letter_code
_entity_poly.pdbx_strand_id
1 'polypeptide(L)'
;TPLSSATGPDLQADLDRAGFYPKMVADIIDEALDGRETGAHLVHLETHFDQHEVHRHITVLVLAEDVLLVAHVDDQQLDEKGKEVMAQVSTELVQLSKVTTVATSYVYHQPQNYSTGDMVKELTLGIAWAGAQRIDLAPAGCADPACDADHGYTGTSQQEDLVLRVSAKADDVNAVTAARGFAKSMRRASAPRGADASRPGAAAPAAEVRGRVGSRFGRNTHQG
;
A
#
# COMPACT_ATOMS: atom_id res chain seq x y z
N THR A 1 -6.66 33.50 8.66
CA THR A 1 -7.33 32.97 7.45
C THR A 1 -7.58 31.51 7.74
N PRO A 2 -8.81 30.99 7.71
CA PRO A 2 -9.02 29.56 7.84
C PRO A 2 -8.31 28.89 6.66
N LEU A 3 -7.46 27.89 6.94
CA LEU A 3 -6.86 27.03 5.93
C LEU A 3 -8.02 26.38 5.18
N SER A 4 -7.98 26.46 3.85
CA SER A 4 -8.93 25.70 3.03
C SER A 4 -8.67 24.23 3.31
N SER A 5 -9.71 23.50 3.77
CA SER A 5 -9.56 22.07 4.04
C SER A 5 -9.21 21.35 2.77
N ALA A 6 -8.10 20.63 2.77
CA ALA A 6 -7.71 19.75 1.68
C ALA A 6 -8.58 18.48 1.67
N THR A 7 -9.16 18.15 2.84
CA THR A 7 -10.09 17.04 3.00
C THR A 7 -11.41 17.37 2.30
N GLY A 8 -11.64 16.73 1.15
CA GLY A 8 -12.90 16.89 0.40
C GLY A 8 -14.09 16.28 1.14
N PRO A 9 -15.33 16.66 0.78
CA PRO A 9 -16.54 16.22 1.48
C PRO A 9 -16.72 14.70 1.47
N ASP A 10 -16.27 14.03 0.44
CA ASP A 10 -16.37 12.56 0.33
C ASP A 10 -15.39 11.85 1.30
N LEU A 11 -14.17 12.37 1.45
CA LEU A 11 -13.21 11.84 2.42
C LEU A 11 -13.70 12.06 3.84
N GLN A 12 -14.24 13.24 4.15
CA GLN A 12 -14.83 13.52 5.48
C GLN A 12 -15.98 12.55 5.78
N ALA A 13 -16.86 12.31 4.81
CA ALA A 13 -17.98 11.38 4.98
C ALA A 13 -17.51 9.93 5.24
N ASP A 14 -16.39 9.50 4.62
CA ASP A 14 -15.82 8.17 4.84
C ASP A 14 -15.13 8.08 6.21
N LEU A 15 -14.45 9.13 6.67
CA LEU A 15 -13.89 9.21 8.02
C LEU A 15 -15.01 9.19 9.08
N ASP A 16 -16.08 9.93 8.86
CA ASP A 16 -17.24 9.95 9.78
C ASP A 16 -17.92 8.57 9.85
N ARG A 17 -18.01 7.87 8.72
CA ARG A 17 -18.55 6.51 8.66
C ARG A 17 -17.65 5.51 9.39
N ALA A 18 -16.35 5.63 9.27
CA ALA A 18 -15.39 4.83 10.03
C ALA A 18 -15.51 5.06 11.53
N GLY A 19 -15.89 6.27 11.96
CA GLY A 19 -16.16 6.60 13.36
C GLY A 19 -14.95 6.52 14.29
N PHE A 20 -13.74 6.54 13.72
CA PHE A 20 -12.48 6.43 14.45
C PHE A 20 -11.75 7.76 14.45
N TYR A 21 -12.02 8.57 15.46
CA TYR A 21 -11.48 9.93 15.64
C TYR A 21 -11.53 10.81 14.37
N PRO A 22 -12.67 10.88 13.65
CA PRO A 22 -12.72 11.42 12.28
C PRO A 22 -12.22 12.85 12.18
N LYS A 23 -12.51 13.68 13.18
CA LYS A 23 -12.07 15.09 13.21
C LYS A 23 -10.55 15.19 13.37
N MET A 24 -9.97 14.43 14.30
CA MET A 24 -8.52 14.41 14.50
C MET A 24 -7.80 13.91 13.26
N VAL A 25 -8.31 12.85 12.65
CA VAL A 25 -7.73 12.28 11.42
C VAL A 25 -7.80 13.27 10.26
N ALA A 26 -8.93 13.97 10.09
CA ALA A 26 -9.08 15.00 9.07
C ALA A 26 -8.09 16.17 9.27
N ASP A 27 -7.97 16.68 10.49
CA ASP A 27 -7.06 17.78 10.82
C ASP A 27 -5.59 17.40 10.50
N ILE A 28 -5.19 16.15 10.80
CA ILE A 28 -3.84 15.65 10.52
C ILE A 28 -3.59 15.46 9.02
N ILE A 29 -4.60 14.98 8.29
CA ILE A 29 -4.52 14.86 6.82
C ILE A 29 -4.38 16.24 6.18
N ASP A 30 -5.16 17.22 6.62
CA ASP A 30 -5.10 18.59 6.12
C ASP A 30 -3.73 19.23 6.39
N GLU A 31 -3.17 19.01 7.60
CA GLU A 31 -1.82 19.47 7.96
C GLU A 31 -0.76 18.82 7.05
N ALA A 32 -0.83 17.49 6.87
CA ALA A 32 0.15 16.76 6.07
C ALA A 32 0.10 17.12 4.59
N LEU A 33 -1.09 17.40 4.05
CA LEU A 33 -1.27 17.76 2.64
C LEU A 33 -0.93 19.21 2.33
N ASP A 34 -0.95 20.10 3.33
CA ASP A 34 -0.58 21.51 3.20
C ASP A 34 -1.23 22.20 1.97
N GLY A 35 -2.54 22.02 1.85
CA GLY A 35 -3.36 22.67 0.81
C GLY A 35 -3.31 22.03 -0.57
N ARG A 36 -2.69 20.85 -0.74
CA ARG A 36 -2.73 20.09 -2.00
C ARG A 36 -4.15 19.65 -2.33
N GLU A 37 -4.51 19.69 -3.59
CA GLU A 37 -5.80 19.16 -4.05
C GLU A 37 -5.84 17.63 -3.92
N THR A 38 -6.90 17.14 -3.27
CA THR A 38 -7.12 15.71 -3.08
C THR A 38 -7.86 15.10 -4.25
N GLY A 39 -7.43 13.91 -4.64
CA GLY A 39 -8.09 13.07 -5.64
C GLY A 39 -8.78 11.86 -4.98
N ALA A 40 -8.45 10.66 -5.47
CA ALA A 40 -9.00 9.43 -4.89
C ALA A 40 -8.45 9.16 -3.49
N HIS A 41 -9.29 8.62 -2.62
CA HIS A 41 -8.91 8.21 -1.27
C HIS A 41 -9.43 6.80 -0.95
N LEU A 42 -8.89 6.21 0.11
CA LEU A 42 -9.34 4.97 0.71
C LEU A 42 -9.20 5.06 2.23
N VAL A 43 -10.30 4.83 2.93
CA VAL A 43 -10.33 4.71 4.39
C VAL A 43 -10.56 3.24 4.74
N HIS A 44 -9.66 2.66 5.52
CA HIS A 44 -9.73 1.26 5.93
C HIS A 44 -9.53 1.15 7.44
N LEU A 45 -10.55 0.65 8.13
CA LEU A 45 -10.54 0.43 9.57
C LEU A 45 -10.39 -1.06 9.85
N GLU A 46 -9.37 -1.43 10.58
CA GLU A 46 -9.15 -2.78 11.08
C GLU A 46 -9.39 -2.83 12.58
N THR A 47 -10.02 -3.90 13.03
CA THR A 47 -10.23 -4.16 14.45
C THR A 47 -9.65 -5.53 14.80
N HIS A 48 -8.66 -5.54 15.66
CA HIS A 48 -8.05 -6.74 16.17
C HIS A 48 -8.53 -7.00 17.60
N PHE A 49 -8.97 -8.22 17.85
CA PHE A 49 -9.39 -8.67 19.18
C PHE A 49 -8.27 -9.54 19.75
N ASP A 50 -7.64 -9.10 20.82
CA ASP A 50 -6.80 -9.94 21.66
C ASP A 50 -7.58 -10.40 22.87
N GLN A 51 -7.00 -11.31 23.69
CA GLN A 51 -7.70 -11.95 24.82
C GLN A 51 -8.24 -10.93 25.85
N HIS A 52 -7.69 -9.73 25.91
CA HIS A 52 -8.01 -8.71 26.92
C HIS A 52 -8.25 -7.32 26.36
N GLU A 53 -7.95 -7.06 25.08
CA GLU A 53 -7.98 -5.71 24.51
C GLU A 53 -8.55 -5.71 23.08
N VAL A 54 -9.17 -4.58 22.73
CA VAL A 54 -9.61 -4.30 21.36
C VAL A 54 -8.68 -3.24 20.83
N HIS A 55 -7.88 -3.62 19.84
CA HIS A 55 -7.02 -2.67 19.12
C HIS A 55 -7.70 -2.27 17.82
N ARG A 56 -7.81 -0.98 17.60
CA ARG A 56 -8.34 -0.43 16.37
C ARG A 56 -7.23 0.29 15.64
N HIS A 57 -7.14 0.03 14.36
CA HIS A 57 -6.19 0.64 13.46
C HIS A 57 -6.92 1.18 12.24
N ILE A 58 -6.70 2.45 11.91
CA ILE A 58 -7.21 3.02 10.67
C ILE A 58 -6.05 3.38 9.76
N THR A 59 -6.15 2.96 8.50
CA THR A 59 -5.27 3.39 7.42
C THR A 59 -6.06 4.28 6.49
N VAL A 60 -5.54 5.48 6.23
CA VAL A 60 -6.10 6.41 5.25
C VAL A 60 -5.07 6.66 4.15
N LEU A 61 -5.48 6.42 2.93
CA LEU A 61 -4.69 6.68 1.73
C LEU A 61 -5.34 7.81 0.95
N VAL A 62 -4.57 8.83 0.58
CA VAL A 62 -5.07 9.94 -0.23
C VAL A 62 -4.10 10.22 -1.38
N LEU A 63 -4.61 10.18 -2.59
CA LEU A 63 -3.90 10.70 -3.76
C LEU A 63 -4.09 12.20 -3.82
N ALA A 64 -3.00 12.94 -3.85
CA ALA A 64 -3.01 14.39 -3.94
C ALA A 64 -1.91 14.84 -4.91
N GLU A 65 -2.31 15.42 -6.04
CA GLU A 65 -1.39 15.89 -7.08
C GLU A 65 -0.37 14.80 -7.51
N ASP A 66 0.89 14.91 -7.06
CA ASP A 66 2.00 14.01 -7.37
C ASP A 66 2.44 13.13 -6.19
N VAL A 67 1.66 13.13 -5.11
CA VAL A 67 1.95 12.37 -3.89
C VAL A 67 0.82 11.40 -3.51
N LEU A 68 1.21 10.34 -2.83
CA LEU A 68 0.34 9.50 -2.02
C LEU A 68 0.59 9.85 -0.55
N LEU A 69 -0.43 10.34 0.14
CA LEU A 69 -0.42 10.39 1.60
C LEU A 69 -0.83 9.03 2.14
N VAL A 70 -0.02 8.49 3.05
CA VAL A 70 -0.32 7.32 3.87
C VAL A 70 -0.43 7.80 5.31
N ALA A 71 -1.58 7.61 5.94
CA ALA A 71 -1.77 7.92 7.35
C ALA A 71 -2.22 6.66 8.09
N HIS A 72 -1.59 6.39 9.23
CA HIS A 72 -1.97 5.32 10.15
C HIS A 72 -2.30 5.91 11.50
N VAL A 73 -3.38 5.46 12.09
CA VAL A 73 -3.77 5.84 13.44
C VAL A 73 -4.09 4.58 14.23
N ASP A 74 -3.41 4.43 15.36
CA ASP A 74 -3.60 3.37 16.32
C ASP A 74 -4.08 3.96 17.62
N ASP A 75 -5.02 3.32 18.33
CA ASP A 75 -5.32 3.66 19.69
C ASP A 75 -4.83 2.58 20.67
N GLN A 76 -4.37 3.03 21.82
CA GLN A 76 -3.93 2.19 22.90
C GLN A 76 -4.61 2.60 24.20
N GLN A 77 -5.23 1.65 24.88
CA GLN A 77 -5.74 1.85 26.24
C GLN A 77 -4.58 1.78 27.24
N LEU A 78 -4.48 2.78 28.10
CA LEU A 78 -3.43 2.86 29.12
C LEU A 78 -3.89 2.36 30.49
N ASP A 79 -5.18 2.15 30.69
CA ASP A 79 -5.75 1.68 31.93
C ASP A 79 -6.77 0.56 31.70
N GLU A 80 -6.93 -0.33 32.70
CA GLU A 80 -7.88 -1.46 32.63
C GLU A 80 -9.35 -1.03 32.44
N LYS A 81 -9.67 0.23 32.69
CA LYS A 81 -11.03 0.78 32.60
C LYS A 81 -11.30 1.48 31.29
N GLY A 82 -10.30 1.56 30.41
CA GLY A 82 -10.41 2.24 29.13
C GLY A 82 -10.73 3.74 29.23
N LYS A 83 -10.37 4.38 30.35
CA LYS A 83 -10.58 5.81 30.56
C LYS A 83 -9.45 6.66 29.98
N GLU A 84 -8.25 6.11 29.99
CA GLU A 84 -7.08 6.74 29.40
C GLU A 84 -6.74 6.05 28.11
N VAL A 85 -6.93 6.76 27.00
CA VAL A 85 -6.64 6.28 25.65
C VAL A 85 -5.65 7.24 25.01
N MET A 86 -4.58 6.70 24.46
CA MET A 86 -3.66 7.44 23.59
C MET A 86 -3.86 7.01 22.15
N ALA A 87 -3.80 7.96 21.23
CA ALA A 87 -3.72 7.67 19.80
C ALA A 87 -2.33 8.01 19.28
N GLN A 88 -1.72 7.07 18.60
CA GLN A 88 -0.50 7.30 17.85
C GLN A 88 -0.87 7.50 16.39
N VAL A 89 -0.36 8.59 15.81
CA VAL A 89 -0.60 8.92 14.40
C VAL A 89 0.72 9.02 13.68
N SER A 90 0.81 8.37 12.54
CA SER A 90 1.93 8.53 11.62
C SER A 90 1.42 8.92 10.23
N THR A 91 2.15 9.82 9.57
CA THR A 91 1.87 10.22 8.19
C THR A 91 3.13 10.14 7.36
N GLU A 92 2.99 9.66 6.13
CA GLU A 92 4.06 9.62 5.14
C GLU A 92 3.55 10.18 3.80
N LEU A 93 4.32 11.10 3.21
CA LEU A 93 4.09 11.61 1.87
C LEU A 93 5.03 10.92 0.89
N VAL A 94 4.47 10.03 0.10
CA VAL A 94 5.19 9.27 -0.92
C VAL A 94 5.03 9.93 -2.28
N GLN A 95 6.13 10.35 -2.89
CA GLN A 95 6.08 10.82 -4.27
C GLN A 95 5.63 9.69 -5.20
N LEU A 96 4.64 9.92 -6.05
CA LEU A 96 4.13 8.90 -6.97
C LEU A 96 5.20 8.34 -7.91
N SER A 97 6.22 9.14 -8.24
CA SER A 97 7.39 8.71 -9.01
C SER A 97 8.27 7.70 -8.27
N LYS A 98 8.13 7.56 -6.96
CA LYS A 98 8.84 6.58 -6.13
C LYS A 98 8.08 5.28 -5.95
N VAL A 99 6.81 5.25 -6.31
CA VAL A 99 6.00 4.02 -6.26
C VAL A 99 6.53 3.04 -7.31
N THR A 100 6.95 1.89 -6.85
CA THR A 100 7.57 0.84 -7.68
C THR A 100 6.58 -0.22 -8.08
N THR A 101 5.59 -0.50 -7.23
CA THR A 101 4.62 -1.56 -7.45
C THR A 101 3.24 -1.18 -6.89
N VAL A 102 2.20 -1.45 -7.67
CA VAL A 102 0.81 -1.46 -7.21
C VAL A 102 0.21 -2.81 -7.59
N ALA A 103 0.17 -3.72 -6.63
CA ALA A 103 -0.35 -5.07 -6.78
C ALA A 103 -1.79 -5.17 -6.29
N THR A 104 -2.60 -6.00 -6.92
CA THR A 104 -3.91 -6.38 -6.41
C THR A 104 -4.12 -7.88 -6.57
N SER A 105 -4.63 -8.50 -5.53
CA SER A 105 -5.12 -9.88 -5.55
C SER A 105 -6.62 -9.88 -5.31
N TYR A 106 -7.34 -10.76 -5.98
CA TYR A 106 -8.79 -10.87 -5.88
C TYR A 106 -9.21 -12.29 -5.55
N VAL A 107 -10.19 -12.43 -4.65
CA VAL A 107 -10.83 -13.70 -4.36
C VAL A 107 -12.26 -13.69 -4.89
N TYR A 108 -12.59 -14.65 -5.75
CA TYR A 108 -13.92 -14.90 -6.26
C TYR A 108 -14.47 -16.20 -5.68
N HIS A 109 -15.77 -16.21 -5.41
CA HIS A 109 -16.47 -17.44 -5.01
C HIS A 109 -16.99 -18.17 -6.27
N GLN A 110 -16.81 -19.49 -6.34
CA GLN A 110 -17.28 -20.34 -7.43
C GLN A 110 -16.85 -19.81 -8.84
N PRO A 111 -15.55 -19.72 -9.12
CA PRO A 111 -15.06 -19.12 -10.38
C PRO A 111 -15.51 -19.90 -11.63
N GLN A 112 -15.93 -21.15 -11.50
CA GLN A 112 -16.51 -21.93 -12.59
C GLN A 112 -17.85 -21.36 -13.11
N ASN A 113 -18.53 -20.55 -12.29
CA ASN A 113 -19.79 -19.89 -12.63
C ASN A 113 -19.59 -18.39 -12.91
N TYR A 114 -18.34 -17.93 -13.07
CA TYR A 114 -18.02 -16.51 -13.21
C TYR A 114 -18.72 -15.86 -14.39
N SER A 115 -19.33 -14.72 -14.12
CA SER A 115 -19.87 -13.78 -15.10
C SER A 115 -19.21 -12.42 -15.00
N THR A 116 -19.14 -11.71 -16.12
CA THR A 116 -18.59 -10.34 -16.13
C THR A 116 -19.41 -9.46 -15.20
N GLY A 117 -18.74 -8.86 -14.21
CA GLY A 117 -19.40 -8.02 -13.20
C GLY A 117 -19.62 -8.72 -11.86
N ASP A 118 -19.28 -10.00 -11.74
CA ASP A 118 -19.37 -10.70 -10.45
C ASP A 118 -18.57 -10.00 -9.37
N MET A 119 -19.14 -10.02 -8.18
CA MET A 119 -18.55 -9.35 -7.02
C MET A 119 -17.30 -10.07 -6.54
N VAL A 120 -16.25 -9.28 -6.33
CA VAL A 120 -15.05 -9.69 -5.61
C VAL A 120 -15.42 -9.90 -4.14
N LYS A 121 -15.06 -11.06 -3.58
CA LYS A 121 -15.28 -11.36 -2.16
C LYS A 121 -14.22 -10.75 -1.27
N GLU A 122 -13.00 -10.67 -1.78
CA GLU A 122 -11.87 -10.13 -1.06
C GLU A 122 -10.89 -9.51 -2.04
N LEU A 123 -10.31 -8.39 -1.66
CA LEU A 123 -9.26 -7.69 -2.39
C LEU A 123 -8.09 -7.47 -1.45
N THR A 124 -6.89 -7.84 -1.89
CA THR A 124 -5.64 -7.40 -1.24
C THR A 124 -4.97 -6.38 -2.13
N LEU A 125 -4.70 -5.20 -1.60
CA LEU A 125 -3.97 -4.12 -2.26
C LEU A 125 -2.57 -4.05 -1.65
N GLY A 126 -1.55 -4.22 -2.48
CA GLY A 126 -0.15 -4.00 -2.12
C GLY A 126 0.39 -2.76 -2.83
N ILE A 127 1.05 -1.88 -2.10
CA ILE A 127 1.75 -0.71 -2.64
C ILE A 127 3.16 -0.71 -2.08
N ALA A 128 4.16 -0.71 -2.98
CA ALA A 128 5.56 -0.61 -2.63
C ALA A 128 6.18 0.65 -3.23
N TRP A 129 7.09 1.29 -2.49
CA TRP A 129 7.83 2.46 -2.96
C TRP A 129 9.29 2.43 -2.55
N ALA A 130 10.15 3.11 -3.30
CA ALA A 130 11.56 3.17 -3.01
C ALA A 130 11.82 4.11 -1.81
N GLY A 131 12.57 3.61 -0.83
CA GLY A 131 13.00 4.39 0.34
C GLY A 131 12.21 4.13 1.61
N ALA A 132 11.08 3.45 1.56
CA ALA A 132 10.41 2.97 2.76
C ALA A 132 11.27 1.89 3.45
N GLN A 133 11.64 2.12 4.68
CA GLN A 133 12.39 1.15 5.48
C GLN A 133 11.86 1.15 6.90
N ARG A 134 11.46 -0.01 7.35
CA ARG A 134 11.25 -0.26 8.78
C ARG A 134 12.60 -0.56 9.42
N ILE A 135 12.91 0.18 10.47
CA ILE A 135 14.12 0.02 11.23
C ILE A 135 13.74 -0.41 12.65
N ASP A 136 14.03 -1.66 12.98
CA ASP A 136 13.83 -2.19 14.32
C ASP A 136 15.17 -2.15 15.06
N LEU A 137 15.27 -1.31 16.09
CA LEU A 137 16.48 -1.09 16.88
C LEU A 137 16.34 -1.67 18.29
N ALA A 138 17.39 -2.29 18.76
CA ALA A 138 17.55 -2.69 20.16
C ALA A 138 18.90 -2.19 20.69
N PRO A 139 19.03 -1.91 22.00
CA PRO A 139 20.32 -1.59 22.58
C PRO A 139 21.35 -2.70 22.28
N ALA A 140 22.51 -2.31 21.78
CA ALA A 140 23.61 -3.27 21.56
C ALA A 140 24.24 -3.63 22.91
N GLY A 141 24.36 -4.94 23.15
CA GLY A 141 25.05 -5.46 24.33
C GLY A 141 26.46 -5.99 23.99
N CYS A 142 27.33 -6.14 24.98
CA CYS A 142 28.56 -6.89 24.84
C CYS A 142 28.53 -8.15 25.70
N ALA A 143 29.49 -9.06 25.47
CA ALA A 143 29.61 -10.31 26.21
C ALA A 143 30.12 -10.13 27.64
N ASP A 144 30.64 -8.94 27.98
CA ASP A 144 31.14 -8.62 29.31
C ASP A 144 30.01 -8.05 30.18
N PRO A 145 29.55 -8.77 31.21
CA PRO A 145 28.45 -8.30 32.08
C PRO A 145 28.88 -7.14 33.01
N ALA A 146 30.17 -6.84 33.12
CA ALA A 146 30.68 -5.70 33.89
C ALA A 146 30.97 -4.46 33.02
N CYS A 147 30.66 -4.51 31.76
CA CYS A 147 30.85 -3.39 30.84
C CYS A 147 29.72 -2.36 31.02
N ASP A 148 30.08 -1.15 31.36
CA ASP A 148 29.19 0.01 31.50
C ASP A 148 29.31 1.01 30.34
N ALA A 149 29.99 0.62 29.27
CA ALA A 149 30.12 1.43 28.06
C ALA A 149 28.78 1.46 27.26
N ASP A 150 28.48 2.61 26.70
CA ASP A 150 27.39 2.72 25.74
C ASP A 150 27.80 2.07 24.41
N HIS A 151 27.15 0.97 24.06
CA HIS A 151 27.37 0.25 22.80
C HIS A 151 26.47 0.71 21.66
N GLY A 152 25.66 1.75 21.89
CA GLY A 152 24.71 2.24 20.90
C GLY A 152 23.58 1.23 20.65
N TYR A 153 23.12 1.16 19.40
CA TYR A 153 21.99 0.31 18.99
C TYR A 153 22.41 -0.60 17.85
N THR A 154 21.83 -1.79 17.85
CA THR A 154 21.87 -2.73 16.72
C THR A 154 20.45 -3.00 16.25
N GLY A 155 20.28 -3.33 14.98
CA GLY A 155 18.95 -3.60 14.48
C GLY A 155 18.93 -4.10 13.05
N THR A 156 17.71 -4.29 12.55
CA THR A 156 17.44 -4.69 11.17
C THR A 156 16.73 -3.58 10.44
N SER A 157 17.07 -3.40 9.16
CA SER A 157 16.36 -2.55 8.23
C SER A 157 15.69 -3.44 7.18
N GLN A 158 14.39 -3.32 7.04
CA GLN A 158 13.60 -4.05 6.05
C GLN A 158 12.84 -3.06 5.18
N GLN A 159 12.72 -3.37 3.89
CA GLN A 159 11.85 -2.60 3.02
C GLN A 159 10.40 -2.86 3.44
N GLU A 160 9.64 -1.81 3.65
CA GLU A 160 8.25 -1.90 4.08
C GLU A 160 7.33 -1.64 2.89
N ASP A 161 6.38 -2.54 2.69
CA ASP A 161 5.31 -2.41 1.70
C ASP A 161 3.99 -2.23 2.45
N LEU A 162 3.13 -1.36 1.94
CA LEU A 162 1.77 -1.26 2.45
C LEU A 162 0.93 -2.41 1.88
N VAL A 163 0.30 -3.19 2.75
CA VAL A 163 -0.61 -4.26 2.34
C VAL A 163 -1.94 -4.11 3.08
N LEU A 164 -3.02 -3.87 2.34
CA LEU A 164 -4.38 -3.78 2.87
C LEU A 164 -5.22 -4.93 2.34
N ARG A 165 -5.92 -5.61 3.23
CA ARG A 165 -6.84 -6.69 2.90
C ARG A 165 -8.27 -6.27 3.22
N VAL A 166 -9.10 -6.13 2.20
CA VAL A 166 -10.50 -5.70 2.30
C VAL A 166 -11.42 -6.83 1.91
N SER A 167 -12.35 -7.19 2.79
CA SER A 167 -13.23 -8.34 2.63
C SER A 167 -14.71 -7.91 2.68
N ALA A 168 -15.49 -8.36 1.70
CA ALA A 168 -16.93 -8.09 1.68
C ALA A 168 -17.69 -8.66 2.89
N LYS A 169 -17.09 -9.63 3.59
CA LYS A 169 -17.69 -10.23 4.79
C LYS A 169 -17.40 -9.40 6.05
N ALA A 170 -16.19 -8.85 6.15
CA ALA A 170 -15.76 -8.09 7.34
C ALA A 170 -16.05 -6.59 7.20
N ASP A 171 -15.80 -6.04 6.00
CA ASP A 171 -15.76 -4.58 5.76
C ASP A 171 -16.94 -4.08 4.91
N ASP A 172 -17.76 -4.96 4.36
CA ASP A 172 -18.85 -4.79 3.40
C ASP A 172 -18.42 -4.73 1.90
N VAL A 173 -19.44 -4.79 1.03
CA VAL A 173 -19.25 -4.79 -0.44
C VAL A 173 -18.78 -3.43 -0.96
N ASN A 174 -19.19 -2.34 -0.30
CA ASN A 174 -18.83 -0.99 -0.72
C ASN A 174 -17.34 -0.73 -0.42
N ALA A 175 -16.82 -1.25 0.69
CA ALA A 175 -15.40 -1.17 1.04
C ALA A 175 -14.52 -1.87 -0.03
N VAL A 176 -14.90 -3.06 -0.48
CA VAL A 176 -14.20 -3.77 -1.57
C VAL A 176 -14.26 -2.98 -2.88
N THR A 177 -15.41 -2.35 -3.16
CA THR A 177 -15.60 -1.54 -4.37
C THR A 177 -14.74 -0.27 -4.31
N ALA A 178 -14.70 0.40 -3.15
CA ALA A 178 -13.85 1.57 -2.91
C ALA A 178 -12.36 1.24 -3.05
N ALA A 179 -11.91 0.15 -2.43
CA ALA A 179 -10.53 -0.32 -2.53
C ALA A 179 -10.13 -0.65 -3.98
N ARG A 180 -11.04 -1.27 -4.75
CA ARG A 180 -10.83 -1.52 -6.18
C ARG A 180 -10.74 -0.23 -6.99
N GLY A 181 -11.60 0.75 -6.69
CA GLY A 181 -11.59 2.08 -7.31
C GLY A 181 -10.28 2.81 -7.02
N PHE A 182 -9.86 2.84 -5.76
CA PHE A 182 -8.61 3.43 -5.34
C PHE A 182 -7.40 2.78 -6.02
N ALA A 183 -7.31 1.45 -6.02
CA ALA A 183 -6.23 0.72 -6.70
C ALA A 183 -6.11 1.08 -8.18
N LYS A 184 -7.24 1.28 -8.86
CA LYS A 184 -7.27 1.73 -10.26
C LYS A 184 -6.74 3.16 -10.42
N SER A 185 -7.12 4.07 -9.53
CA SER A 185 -6.65 5.45 -9.50
C SER A 185 -5.15 5.50 -9.21
N MET A 186 -4.70 4.71 -8.22
CA MET A 186 -3.30 4.60 -7.85
C MET A 186 -2.42 4.13 -9.02
N ARG A 187 -2.83 3.09 -9.74
CA ARG A 187 -2.10 2.61 -10.94
C ARG A 187 -2.01 3.67 -12.03
N ARG A 188 -3.06 4.48 -12.22
CA ARG A 188 -3.04 5.55 -13.21
C ARG A 188 -2.10 6.68 -12.79
N ALA A 189 -2.12 7.02 -11.51
CA ALA A 189 -1.32 8.12 -10.97
C ALA A 189 0.18 7.77 -10.91
N SER A 190 0.53 6.51 -10.62
CA SER A 190 1.92 6.02 -10.56
C SER A 190 2.47 5.53 -11.90
N ALA A 191 1.64 5.44 -12.95
CA ALA A 191 2.12 5.07 -14.27
C ALA A 191 3.14 6.10 -14.77
N PRO A 192 4.27 5.67 -15.36
CA PRO A 192 5.20 6.58 -15.98
C PRO A 192 4.43 7.47 -16.97
N ARG A 193 4.44 8.77 -16.78
CA ARG A 193 3.90 9.69 -17.78
C ARG A 193 4.76 9.50 -19.02
N GLY A 194 4.20 8.84 -20.04
CA GLY A 194 4.90 8.46 -21.24
C GLY A 194 5.67 9.66 -21.80
N ALA A 195 6.93 9.45 -22.09
CA ALA A 195 7.65 10.31 -23.01
C ALA A 195 6.81 10.37 -24.28
N ASP A 196 6.19 11.53 -24.46
CA ASP A 196 5.59 12.05 -25.68
C ASP A 196 5.21 11.00 -26.75
N ALA A 197 3.92 10.72 -26.86
CA ALA A 197 3.35 9.91 -27.95
C ALA A 197 3.39 10.62 -29.31
N SER A 198 4.41 11.45 -29.55
CA SER A 198 4.70 12.16 -30.78
C SER A 198 6.00 11.67 -31.43
N ARG A 199 6.11 10.33 -31.64
CA ARG A 199 7.03 9.79 -32.63
C ARG A 199 6.23 9.07 -33.70
N PRO A 200 5.93 9.74 -34.84
CA PRO A 200 5.43 9.02 -36.01
C PRO A 200 6.52 8.08 -36.53
N GLY A 201 6.22 6.82 -36.59
CA GLY A 201 6.73 5.84 -37.50
C GLY A 201 8.20 5.88 -37.90
N ALA A 202 9.07 5.18 -37.15
CA ALA A 202 10.22 4.57 -37.77
C ALA A 202 9.92 3.06 -37.89
N ALA A 203 9.44 2.67 -39.05
CA ALA A 203 9.37 1.25 -39.44
C ALA A 203 10.80 0.70 -39.37
N ALA A 204 11.03 -0.25 -38.46
CA ALA A 204 12.25 -1.03 -38.45
C ALA A 204 12.28 -1.92 -39.69
N PRO A 205 13.41 -2.00 -40.43
CA PRO A 205 13.51 -2.92 -41.53
C PRO A 205 13.48 -4.36 -41.02
N ALA A 206 12.64 -5.17 -41.63
CA ALA A 206 12.54 -6.61 -41.37
C ALA A 206 13.91 -7.28 -41.53
N ALA A 207 14.45 -7.80 -40.44
CA ALA A 207 15.64 -8.66 -40.52
C ALA A 207 15.24 -10.01 -41.09
N GLU A 208 15.74 -10.29 -42.30
CA GLU A 208 15.63 -11.53 -43.00
C GLU A 208 16.44 -12.62 -42.26
N VAL A 209 15.75 -13.49 -41.53
CA VAL A 209 16.38 -14.65 -40.89
C VAL A 209 16.59 -15.72 -41.95
N ARG A 210 17.79 -15.79 -42.53
CA ARG A 210 18.21 -16.92 -43.35
C ARG A 210 18.49 -18.11 -42.43
N GLY A 211 17.55 -19.06 -42.43
CA GLY A 211 17.71 -20.36 -41.80
C GLY A 211 18.82 -21.17 -42.48
N ARG A 212 19.83 -21.57 -41.71
CA ARG A 212 20.77 -22.65 -42.08
C ARG A 212 20.35 -23.91 -41.34
N VAL A 213 19.66 -24.78 -42.05
CA VAL A 213 19.43 -26.18 -41.64
C VAL A 213 20.73 -26.93 -41.80
N GLY A 214 21.35 -27.34 -40.72
CA GLY A 214 22.50 -28.25 -40.69
C GLY A 214 22.10 -29.54 -39.99
N SER A 215 21.73 -30.55 -40.79
CA SER A 215 21.55 -31.92 -40.30
C SER A 215 22.91 -32.56 -40.04
N ARG A 216 23.11 -33.12 -38.84
CA ARG A 216 24.09 -34.18 -38.61
C ARG A 216 23.53 -35.18 -37.59
N PHE A 217 22.90 -36.23 -38.11
CA PHE A 217 22.75 -37.49 -37.41
C PHE A 217 24.05 -38.31 -37.61
N GLY A 218 24.79 -38.49 -36.53
CA GLY A 218 25.89 -39.45 -36.48
C GLY A 218 25.43 -40.72 -35.76
N ARG A 219 25.28 -41.80 -36.49
CA ARG A 219 25.13 -43.15 -35.93
C ARG A 219 26.47 -43.57 -35.32
N ASN A 220 26.47 -44.04 -34.09
CA ASN A 220 27.55 -44.80 -33.53
C ASN A 220 27.06 -46.22 -33.23
N THR A 221 27.47 -47.15 -34.08
CA THR A 221 27.43 -48.59 -33.83
C THR A 221 28.64 -48.97 -33.02
N HIS A 222 28.44 -49.61 -31.86
CA HIS A 222 29.52 -50.33 -31.17
C HIS A 222 29.22 -51.83 -31.24
N GLN A 223 30.10 -52.53 -31.95
CA GLN A 223 30.40 -53.95 -31.76
C GLN A 223 31.67 -54.03 -30.92
N GLY A 224 31.70 -55.01 -30.02
CA GLY A 224 32.87 -55.45 -29.26
C GLY A 224 32.49 -55.89 -27.87
#